data_5b3a9626dfdbbd0b7f6e1826c481c03f
#
_entry.id   5b3a9626dfdbbd0b7f6e1826c481c03f
#
_cell.length_a   1.000
_cell.length_b   1.000
_cell.length_c   1.000
_cell.angle_alpha   90.00
_cell.angle_beta   90.00
_cell.angle_gamma   90.00
#
_symmetry.space_group_name_H-M   'P 1'
#
loop_
_entity.id
_entity.type
_entity.pdbx_description
1 polymer ?
#
loop_
_entity_poly.entity_id
_entity_poly.type
_entity_poly.pdbx_seq_one_letter_code
_entity_poly.pdbx_strand_id
1 'polypeptide(L)'
;WLLRRDGQSTIDLRVNCIPTIFGDDITMRLLDRDVGLMSLDHFEFQPREYDLLVSVLRRPSGLLLVTGPTGSGKTTTMYGCLQFLNDGSRKINTLEDPVEYVVKGIRQSQVNPKFGVDFPELLAACLRQSPDVIMIGEIRDPKTALTAVRAANSGHLVLATMHSPVAVKAIRAMVTFGVHPQNFAESLIGIISQRLVRKLCQRCRQRIDLPENDAFLDDVRPLLPHDWTPVLYEPGRCEECHNVGFTKPICVPEILPFDTELRRMVADCRPLVELDRAAHGSGMVTFRQAAMTRVALGQTTLQEVMRVVPFDDLRELEREEWEEPLRSAIRSASHSDGNGQPTAAL
;
A
#
# COMPACT_ATOMS: atom_id res chain seq x y z
N TRP A 1 15.94 -22.15 -3.11
CA TRP A 1 15.43 -23.49 -3.45
C TRP A 1 14.14 -23.32 -4.24
N LEU A 2 13.96 -24.09 -5.31
CA LEU A 2 12.74 -24.08 -6.12
C LEU A 2 11.95 -25.36 -5.79
N LEU A 3 10.73 -25.20 -5.27
CA LEU A 3 9.79 -26.30 -5.10
C LEU A 3 8.82 -26.29 -6.28
N ARG A 4 8.66 -27.42 -6.96
CA ARG A 4 7.61 -27.62 -7.96
C ARG A 4 6.42 -28.29 -7.30
N ARG A 5 5.26 -27.68 -7.44
CA ARG A 5 4.00 -28.28 -7.06
C ARG A 5 3.38 -28.87 -8.34
N ASP A 6 3.18 -30.19 -8.35
CA ASP A 6 2.53 -30.99 -9.42
C ASP A 6 2.15 -30.22 -10.71
N GLY A 7 3.19 -29.89 -11.49
CA GLY A 7 3.00 -29.43 -12.89
C GLY A 7 2.60 -27.99 -13.14
N GLN A 8 2.29 -27.16 -12.14
CA GLN A 8 1.67 -25.84 -12.42
C GLN A 8 2.34 -24.60 -11.82
N SER A 9 3.05 -24.65 -10.74
CA SER A 9 3.72 -23.44 -10.19
C SER A 9 5.09 -23.71 -9.63
N THR A 10 6.00 -22.75 -9.80
CA THR A 10 7.33 -22.78 -9.20
C THR A 10 7.34 -21.85 -8.00
N ILE A 11 7.50 -22.42 -6.81
CA ILE A 11 7.61 -21.68 -5.56
C ILE A 11 9.08 -21.43 -5.27
N ASP A 12 9.48 -20.16 -5.14
CA ASP A 12 10.77 -19.77 -4.63
C ASP A 12 10.79 -19.88 -3.10
N LEU A 13 11.75 -20.59 -2.55
CA LEU A 13 11.92 -20.75 -1.12
C LEU A 13 13.18 -20.01 -0.67
N ARG A 14 13.01 -18.96 0.13
CA ARG A 14 14.11 -18.29 0.83
C ARG A 14 14.20 -18.83 2.24
N VAL A 15 15.33 -19.44 2.56
CA VAL A 15 15.59 -20.05 3.87
C VAL A 15 16.66 -19.24 4.57
N ASN A 16 16.36 -18.80 5.78
CA ASN A 16 17.33 -18.24 6.72
C ASN A 16 17.46 -19.20 7.90
N CYS A 17 18.69 -19.52 8.28
CA CYS A 17 19.01 -20.39 9.40
C CYS A 17 19.92 -19.64 10.38
N ILE A 18 19.53 -19.59 11.63
CA ILE A 18 20.29 -18.96 12.70
C ILE A 18 20.53 -20.01 13.80
N PRO A 19 21.79 -20.34 14.13
CA PRO A 19 22.09 -21.23 15.23
C PRO A 19 21.70 -20.57 16.56
N THR A 20 20.98 -21.32 17.40
CA THR A 20 20.61 -20.90 18.77
C THR A 20 21.10 -21.93 19.77
N ILE A 21 21.02 -21.62 21.07
CA ILE A 21 21.40 -22.57 22.14
C ILE A 21 20.47 -23.79 22.24
N PHE A 22 19.30 -23.75 21.59
CA PHE A 22 18.33 -24.85 21.57
C PHE A 22 18.28 -25.59 20.21
N GLY A 23 19.21 -25.30 19.30
CA GLY A 23 19.25 -25.83 17.93
C GLY A 23 19.09 -24.70 16.90
N ASP A 24 18.97 -25.09 15.63
CA ASP A 24 18.83 -24.12 14.54
C ASP A 24 17.40 -23.57 14.45
N ASP A 25 17.27 -22.24 14.45
CA ASP A 25 16.03 -21.55 14.10
C ASP A 25 15.98 -21.34 12.59
N ILE A 26 14.97 -21.90 11.95
CA ILE A 26 14.82 -21.87 10.49
C ILE A 26 13.58 -21.08 10.10
N THR A 27 13.79 -19.94 9.44
CA THR A 27 12.72 -19.15 8.85
C THR A 27 12.67 -19.39 7.34
N MET A 28 11.50 -19.79 6.84
CA MET A 28 11.28 -20.02 5.41
C MET A 28 10.25 -19.03 4.86
N ARG A 29 10.62 -18.32 3.80
CA ARG A 29 9.69 -17.47 3.04
C ARG A 29 9.35 -18.17 1.72
N LEU A 30 8.05 -18.38 1.51
CA LEU A 30 7.50 -18.93 0.28
C LEU A 30 7.12 -17.78 -0.65
N LEU A 31 7.62 -17.81 -1.88
CA LEU A 31 7.29 -16.84 -2.93
C LEU A 31 6.69 -17.62 -4.11
N ASP A 32 5.39 -17.52 -4.26
CA ASP A 32 4.68 -18.09 -5.41
C ASP A 32 4.79 -17.12 -6.58
N ARG A 33 5.48 -17.54 -7.65
CA ARG A 33 5.75 -16.70 -8.82
C ARG A 33 4.50 -16.42 -9.66
N ASP A 34 3.48 -17.25 -9.56
CA ASP A 34 2.27 -17.13 -10.38
C ASP A 34 1.22 -16.18 -9.76
N VAL A 35 1.29 -15.97 -8.43
CA VAL A 35 0.33 -15.14 -7.69
C VAL A 35 0.73 -13.65 -7.67
N GLY A 36 1.98 -13.32 -7.99
CA GLY A 36 2.55 -11.98 -7.75
C GLY A 36 2.24 -10.91 -8.79
N LEU A 37 1.75 -11.29 -9.97
CA LEU A 37 1.45 -10.35 -11.05
C LEU A 37 -0.05 -10.03 -11.08
N MET A 38 -0.50 -9.23 -10.12
CA MET A 38 -1.87 -8.74 -10.06
C MET A 38 -1.99 -7.38 -10.76
N SER A 39 -2.96 -7.23 -11.68
CA SER A 39 -3.33 -5.90 -12.18
C SER A 39 -3.99 -5.07 -11.06
N LEU A 40 -3.94 -3.74 -11.17
CA LEU A 40 -4.50 -2.84 -10.16
C LEU A 40 -5.99 -3.10 -9.88
N ASP A 41 -6.74 -3.59 -10.85
CA ASP A 41 -8.17 -3.92 -10.72
C ASP A 41 -8.44 -5.05 -9.72
N HIS A 42 -7.44 -5.89 -9.44
CA HIS A 42 -7.54 -7.00 -8.47
C HIS A 42 -7.12 -6.64 -7.04
N PHE A 43 -6.68 -5.39 -6.80
CA PHE A 43 -6.25 -4.95 -5.46
C PHE A 43 -7.40 -4.64 -4.51
N GLU A 44 -8.65 -4.67 -5.00
CA GLU A 44 -9.84 -4.33 -4.23
C GLU A 44 -9.76 -2.92 -3.61
N PHE A 45 -9.12 -1.99 -4.32
CA PHE A 45 -9.15 -0.58 -3.95
C PHE A 45 -10.59 -0.05 -4.04
N GLN A 46 -10.96 0.83 -3.12
CA GLN A 46 -12.21 1.57 -3.25
C GLN A 46 -12.12 2.55 -4.44
N PRO A 47 -13.23 2.94 -5.06
CA PRO A 47 -13.21 3.79 -6.26
C PRO A 47 -12.34 5.04 -6.09
N ARG A 48 -12.47 5.76 -4.98
CA ARG A 48 -11.64 6.95 -4.69
C ARG A 48 -10.15 6.63 -4.55
N GLU A 49 -9.80 5.51 -3.91
CA GLU A 49 -8.41 5.06 -3.77
C GLU A 49 -7.80 4.76 -5.14
N TYR A 50 -8.56 4.05 -5.98
CA TYR A 50 -8.17 3.71 -7.35
C TYR A 50 -7.99 4.96 -8.20
N ASP A 51 -8.96 5.87 -8.19
CA ASP A 51 -8.92 7.11 -8.99
C ASP A 51 -7.74 8.00 -8.60
N LEU A 52 -7.45 8.15 -7.31
CA LEU A 52 -6.29 8.89 -6.82
C LEU A 52 -4.99 8.26 -7.31
N LEU A 53 -4.83 6.94 -7.15
CA LEU A 53 -3.65 6.21 -7.62
C LEU A 53 -3.45 6.38 -9.12
N VAL A 54 -4.50 6.15 -9.92
CA VAL A 54 -4.45 6.29 -11.38
C VAL A 54 -4.14 7.73 -11.79
N SER A 55 -4.68 8.73 -11.10
CA SER A 55 -4.41 10.14 -11.38
C SER A 55 -2.92 10.48 -11.24
N VAL A 56 -2.25 9.88 -10.24
CA VAL A 56 -0.80 10.02 -10.01
C VAL A 56 0.00 9.27 -11.09
N LEU A 57 -0.38 8.04 -11.41
CA LEU A 57 0.32 7.19 -12.41
C LEU A 57 0.23 7.74 -13.84
N ARG A 58 -0.81 8.50 -14.17
CA ARG A 58 -0.97 9.13 -15.48
C ARG A 58 -0.08 10.36 -15.69
N ARG A 59 0.59 10.86 -14.65
CA ARG A 59 1.52 11.99 -14.79
C ARG A 59 2.70 11.59 -15.66
N PRO A 60 3.20 12.51 -16.50
CA PRO A 60 4.33 12.23 -17.38
C PRO A 60 5.65 12.06 -16.62
N SER A 61 5.79 12.75 -15.48
CA SER A 61 7.02 12.76 -14.66
C SER A 61 6.68 13.05 -13.21
N GLY A 62 7.64 12.78 -12.33
CA GLY A 62 7.57 13.02 -10.90
C GLY A 62 7.90 11.78 -10.09
N LEU A 63 7.93 11.92 -8.77
CA LEU A 63 8.26 10.86 -7.81
C LEU A 63 7.00 10.40 -7.07
N LEU A 64 6.64 9.13 -7.22
CA LEU A 64 5.67 8.44 -6.40
C LEU A 64 6.41 7.58 -5.38
N LEU A 65 6.15 7.78 -4.09
CA LEU A 65 6.68 6.96 -3.01
C LEU A 65 5.62 5.96 -2.53
N VAL A 66 5.98 4.68 -2.45
CA VAL A 66 5.16 3.64 -1.82
C VAL A 66 5.83 3.22 -0.52
N THR A 67 5.16 3.44 0.60
CA THR A 67 5.73 3.28 1.93
C THR A 67 4.96 2.27 2.79
N GLY A 68 5.55 1.86 3.88
CA GLY A 68 4.95 0.92 4.83
C GLY A 68 5.98 -0.04 5.40
N PRO A 69 5.63 -0.80 6.45
CA PRO A 69 6.51 -1.80 7.06
C PRO A 69 6.81 -2.96 6.11
N THR A 70 7.71 -3.83 6.53
CA THR A 70 7.94 -5.10 5.84
C THR A 70 6.65 -5.93 5.82
N GLY A 71 6.36 -6.54 4.67
CA GLY A 71 5.13 -7.34 4.50
C GLY A 71 3.85 -6.54 4.29
N SER A 72 3.91 -5.22 4.09
CA SER A 72 2.72 -4.40 3.80
C SER A 72 2.26 -4.46 2.34
N GLY A 73 2.90 -5.25 1.48
CA GLY A 73 2.52 -5.42 0.08
C GLY A 73 3.09 -4.37 -0.89
N LYS A 74 4.11 -3.57 -0.48
CA LYS A 74 4.71 -2.53 -1.34
C LYS A 74 5.13 -3.06 -2.70
N THR A 75 5.87 -4.16 -2.74
CA THR A 75 6.33 -4.79 -3.98
C THR A 75 5.16 -5.17 -4.88
N THR A 76 4.12 -5.79 -4.34
CA THR A 76 2.93 -6.16 -5.10
C THR A 76 2.26 -4.93 -5.71
N THR A 77 2.08 -3.85 -4.93
CA THR A 77 1.53 -2.58 -5.42
C THR A 77 2.39 -1.97 -6.51
N MET A 78 3.73 -1.99 -6.35
CA MET A 78 4.65 -1.51 -7.37
C MET A 78 4.50 -2.28 -8.68
N TYR A 79 4.44 -3.61 -8.63
CA TYR A 79 4.22 -4.44 -9.82
C TYR A 79 2.86 -4.20 -10.46
N GLY A 80 1.79 -3.98 -9.68
CA GLY A 80 0.48 -3.56 -10.19
C GLY A 80 0.55 -2.22 -10.92
N CYS A 81 1.27 -1.23 -10.36
CA CYS A 81 1.51 0.06 -11.02
C CYS A 81 2.32 -0.11 -12.32
N LEU A 82 3.35 -0.95 -12.31
CA LEU A 82 4.13 -1.24 -13.51
C LEU A 82 3.30 -1.90 -14.61
N GLN A 83 2.43 -2.85 -14.27
CA GLN A 83 1.52 -3.46 -15.23
C GLN A 83 0.55 -2.45 -15.84
N PHE A 84 0.01 -1.53 -15.02
CA PHE A 84 -0.85 -0.45 -15.50
C PHE A 84 -0.13 0.47 -16.48
N LEU A 85 1.17 0.73 -16.26
CA LEU A 85 1.99 1.60 -17.10
C LEU A 85 2.58 0.90 -18.34
N ASN A 86 2.56 -0.45 -18.37
CA ASN A 86 3.20 -1.26 -19.40
C ASN A 86 2.25 -1.51 -20.60
N ASP A 87 1.82 -0.43 -21.22
CA ASP A 87 0.95 -0.44 -22.41
C ASP A 87 1.70 -0.55 -23.75
N GLY A 88 3.04 -0.67 -23.68
CA GLY A 88 3.92 -0.73 -24.85
C GLY A 88 4.37 0.64 -25.39
N SER A 89 3.81 1.74 -24.89
CA SER A 89 4.17 3.11 -25.29
C SER A 89 5.37 3.67 -24.51
N ARG A 90 5.65 3.12 -23.33
CA ARG A 90 6.67 3.61 -22.38
C ARG A 90 7.80 2.61 -22.21
N LYS A 91 9.03 3.12 -22.14
CA LYS A 91 10.19 2.32 -21.75
C LYS A 91 10.30 2.29 -20.22
N ILE A 92 10.03 1.12 -19.64
CA ILE A 92 10.03 0.90 -18.21
C ILE A 92 11.30 0.14 -17.81
N ASN A 93 12.03 0.69 -16.87
CA ASN A 93 13.21 0.07 -16.26
C ASN A 93 12.99 -0.10 -14.76
N THR A 94 13.41 -1.23 -14.20
CA THR A 94 13.39 -1.47 -12.75
C THR A 94 14.76 -1.78 -12.19
N LEU A 95 14.96 -1.40 -10.94
CA LEU A 95 16.17 -1.65 -10.15
C LEU A 95 15.71 -2.34 -8.86
N GLU A 96 16.11 -3.59 -8.64
CA GLU A 96 15.50 -4.46 -7.62
C GLU A 96 16.56 -5.25 -6.82
N ASP A 97 16.23 -5.59 -5.58
CA ASP A 97 17.08 -6.36 -4.67
C ASP A 97 16.26 -7.42 -3.89
N PRO A 98 16.05 -8.59 -4.49
CA PRO A 98 16.19 -8.98 -5.89
C PRO A 98 14.91 -8.75 -6.72
N VAL A 99 14.95 -9.12 -8.02
CA VAL A 99 13.75 -9.24 -8.85
C VAL A 99 12.87 -10.38 -8.32
N GLU A 100 11.64 -10.05 -7.92
CA GLU A 100 10.69 -11.04 -7.38
C GLU A 100 9.91 -11.76 -8.50
N TYR A 101 9.47 -11.03 -9.51
CA TYR A 101 8.68 -11.56 -10.64
C TYR A 101 9.21 -11.00 -11.95
N VAL A 102 9.29 -11.85 -12.97
CA VAL A 102 9.68 -11.42 -14.31
C VAL A 102 8.46 -10.89 -15.06
N VAL A 103 8.50 -9.64 -15.50
CA VAL A 103 7.41 -8.97 -16.22
C VAL A 103 7.81 -8.77 -17.67
N LYS A 104 7.04 -9.34 -18.57
CA LYS A 104 7.27 -9.18 -20.01
C LYS A 104 7.13 -7.70 -20.42
N GLY A 105 8.07 -7.20 -21.22
CA GLY A 105 8.07 -5.82 -21.69
C GLY A 105 8.80 -4.82 -20.79
N ILE A 106 9.14 -5.21 -19.56
CA ILE A 106 9.89 -4.39 -18.61
C ILE A 106 11.36 -4.83 -18.55
N ARG A 107 12.26 -3.87 -18.42
CA ARG A 107 13.71 -4.12 -18.30
C ARG A 107 14.07 -4.11 -16.81
N GLN A 108 14.22 -5.30 -16.26
CA GLN A 108 14.47 -5.49 -14.83
C GLN A 108 15.95 -5.73 -14.59
N SER A 109 16.56 -4.90 -13.73
CA SER A 109 17.96 -5.00 -13.31
C SER A 109 18.03 -5.34 -11.84
N GLN A 110 18.86 -6.32 -11.51
CA GLN A 110 19.04 -6.76 -10.14
C GLN A 110 20.34 -6.24 -9.54
N VAL A 111 20.26 -5.73 -8.32
CA VAL A 111 21.41 -5.35 -7.51
C VAL A 111 22.29 -6.57 -7.25
N ASN A 112 23.61 -6.39 -7.35
CA ASN A 112 24.59 -7.42 -7.07
C ASN A 112 25.82 -6.82 -6.34
N PRO A 113 25.75 -6.71 -4.99
CA PRO A 113 26.80 -6.07 -4.20
C PRO A 113 28.17 -6.77 -4.32
N LYS A 114 28.18 -8.08 -4.64
CA LYS A 114 29.43 -8.83 -4.83
C LYS A 114 30.26 -8.32 -6.02
N PHE A 115 29.61 -7.70 -6.98
CA PHE A 115 30.25 -7.10 -8.16
C PHE A 115 30.26 -5.57 -8.11
N GLY A 116 29.95 -4.95 -6.94
CA GLY A 116 29.89 -3.50 -6.79
C GLY A 116 28.70 -2.85 -7.51
N VAL A 117 27.70 -3.64 -7.88
CA VAL A 117 26.49 -3.15 -8.56
C VAL A 117 25.41 -2.94 -7.52
N ASP A 118 25.28 -1.71 -7.06
CA ASP A 118 24.25 -1.28 -6.10
C ASP A 118 23.19 -0.36 -6.74
N PHE A 119 22.22 0.11 -5.94
CA PHE A 119 21.16 0.98 -6.44
C PHE A 119 21.67 2.30 -7.08
N PRO A 120 22.61 3.04 -6.49
CA PRO A 120 23.12 4.26 -7.08
C PRO A 120 23.79 4.05 -8.45
N GLU A 121 24.61 3.01 -8.60
CA GLU A 121 25.28 2.68 -9.86
C GLU A 121 24.29 2.27 -10.95
N LEU A 122 23.32 1.38 -10.59
CA LEU A 122 22.27 0.95 -11.52
C LEU A 122 21.39 2.13 -11.95
N LEU A 123 21.03 3.02 -11.01
CA LEU A 123 20.19 4.17 -11.33
C LEU A 123 20.92 5.15 -12.25
N ALA A 124 22.19 5.42 -12.00
CA ALA A 124 23.02 6.25 -12.88
C ALA A 124 23.17 5.64 -14.28
N ALA A 125 23.29 4.32 -14.38
CA ALA A 125 23.34 3.62 -15.67
C ALA A 125 21.96 3.63 -16.37
N CYS A 126 20.89 3.44 -15.62
CA CYS A 126 19.51 3.43 -16.10
C CYS A 126 19.13 4.76 -16.78
N LEU A 127 19.51 5.89 -16.18
CA LEU A 127 19.24 7.23 -16.74
C LEU A 127 19.85 7.44 -18.15
N ARG A 128 20.95 6.75 -18.47
CA ARG A 128 21.57 6.77 -19.81
C ARG A 128 20.86 5.87 -20.82
N GLN A 129 19.85 5.11 -20.40
CA GLN A 129 19.08 4.22 -21.25
C GLN A 129 17.79 4.85 -21.80
N SER A 130 17.59 6.17 -21.58
CA SER A 130 16.36 6.91 -21.96
C SER A 130 15.09 6.20 -21.52
N PRO A 131 14.89 5.93 -20.22
CA PRO A 131 13.66 5.37 -19.71
C PRO A 131 12.58 6.45 -19.62
N ASP A 132 11.31 6.07 -19.77
CA ASP A 132 10.17 6.94 -19.44
C ASP A 132 9.76 6.74 -17.98
N VAL A 133 9.83 5.49 -17.52
CA VAL A 133 9.46 5.08 -16.15
C VAL A 133 10.62 4.34 -15.50
N ILE A 134 10.93 4.71 -14.27
CA ILE A 134 11.96 4.05 -13.45
C ILE A 134 11.31 3.55 -12.15
N MET A 135 11.45 2.26 -11.85
CA MET A 135 11.08 1.74 -10.54
C MET A 135 12.34 1.44 -9.73
N ILE A 136 12.40 1.96 -8.52
CA ILE A 136 13.47 1.72 -7.54
C ILE A 136 12.87 0.84 -6.44
N GLY A 137 13.39 -0.38 -6.31
CA GLY A 137 12.89 -1.37 -5.36
C GLY A 137 12.83 -0.82 -3.94
N GLU A 138 13.88 -0.11 -3.50
CA GLU A 138 13.89 0.54 -2.19
C GLU A 138 14.91 1.67 -2.11
N ILE A 139 14.52 2.79 -1.48
CA ILE A 139 15.42 3.88 -1.07
C ILE A 139 15.85 3.64 0.37
N ARG A 140 17.14 3.31 0.57
CA ARG A 140 17.74 3.05 1.88
C ARG A 140 18.88 4.00 2.24
N ASP A 141 19.36 4.76 1.29
CA ASP A 141 20.57 5.59 1.42
C ASP A 141 20.40 6.97 0.76
N PRO A 142 21.20 7.96 1.20
CA PRO A 142 21.17 9.32 0.67
C PRO A 142 21.43 9.40 -0.84
N LYS A 143 22.36 8.61 -1.38
CA LYS A 143 22.76 8.70 -2.78
C LYS A 143 21.64 8.24 -3.72
N THR A 144 20.95 7.15 -3.36
CA THR A 144 19.74 6.68 -4.06
C THR A 144 18.62 7.71 -3.97
N ALA A 145 18.35 8.29 -2.78
CA ALA A 145 17.33 9.31 -2.59
C ALA A 145 17.54 10.55 -3.44
N LEU A 146 18.77 11.10 -3.41
CA LEU A 146 19.15 12.27 -4.22
C LEU A 146 19.02 12.01 -5.72
N THR A 147 19.44 10.81 -6.17
CA THR A 147 19.41 10.47 -7.60
C THR A 147 17.98 10.24 -8.07
N ALA A 148 17.12 9.62 -7.25
CA ALA A 148 15.69 9.44 -7.54
C ALA A 148 14.97 10.79 -7.74
N VAL A 149 15.22 11.75 -6.86
CA VAL A 149 14.65 13.11 -6.97
C VAL A 149 15.15 13.82 -8.22
N ARG A 150 16.46 13.71 -8.52
CA ARG A 150 17.02 14.29 -9.76
C ARG A 150 16.40 13.66 -11.01
N ALA A 151 16.22 12.35 -11.03
CA ALA A 151 15.56 11.65 -12.13
C ALA A 151 14.14 12.17 -12.36
N ALA A 152 13.34 12.30 -11.29
CA ALA A 152 11.99 12.82 -11.35
C ALA A 152 11.94 14.27 -11.87
N ASN A 153 12.83 15.13 -11.39
CA ASN A 153 12.95 16.53 -11.86
C ASN A 153 13.49 16.64 -13.29
N SER A 154 14.14 15.59 -13.80
CA SER A 154 14.65 15.54 -15.20
C SER A 154 13.61 15.02 -16.19
N GLY A 155 12.36 14.82 -15.76
CA GLY A 155 11.26 14.44 -16.65
C GLY A 155 10.89 12.97 -16.65
N HIS A 156 11.45 12.13 -15.75
CA HIS A 156 11.10 10.72 -15.64
C HIS A 156 9.97 10.51 -14.61
N LEU A 157 9.10 9.53 -14.86
CA LEU A 157 8.19 9.03 -13.84
C LEU A 157 8.94 8.00 -12.97
N VAL A 158 9.20 8.37 -11.72
CA VAL A 158 9.94 7.53 -10.76
C VAL A 158 8.98 6.97 -9.73
N LEU A 159 8.94 5.64 -9.61
CA LEU A 159 8.24 4.94 -8.55
C LEU A 159 9.30 4.35 -7.61
N ALA A 160 9.19 4.59 -6.31
CA ALA A 160 10.16 4.06 -5.37
C ALA A 160 9.48 3.58 -4.09
N THR A 161 10.05 2.55 -3.45
CA THR A 161 9.59 2.18 -2.11
C THR A 161 10.54 2.71 -1.04
N MET A 162 10.00 2.89 0.16
CA MET A 162 10.79 3.16 1.35
C MET A 162 10.06 2.68 2.61
N HIS A 163 10.79 2.61 3.73
CA HIS A 163 10.19 2.31 5.02
C HIS A 163 9.78 3.61 5.73
N SER A 164 8.47 3.85 5.78
CA SER A 164 7.86 4.89 6.62
C SER A 164 6.51 4.40 7.12
N PRO A 165 6.13 4.68 8.36
CA PRO A 165 4.85 4.22 8.92
C PRO A 165 3.64 4.92 8.30
N VAL A 166 3.73 6.20 7.96
CA VAL A 166 2.66 7.03 7.38
C VAL A 166 3.22 7.95 6.29
N ALA A 167 2.36 8.47 5.41
CA ALA A 167 2.76 9.23 4.24
C ALA A 167 3.54 10.51 4.61
N VAL A 168 3.06 11.30 5.56
CA VAL A 168 3.71 12.56 5.95
C VAL A 168 5.10 12.34 6.55
N LYS A 169 5.31 11.24 7.31
CA LYS A 169 6.64 10.91 7.86
C LYS A 169 7.65 10.52 6.77
N ALA A 170 7.20 10.05 5.60
CA ALA A 170 8.08 9.78 4.47
C ALA A 170 8.74 11.07 3.93
N ILE A 171 8.04 12.20 3.99
CA ILE A 171 8.59 13.51 3.62
C ILE A 171 9.82 13.83 4.48
N ARG A 172 9.68 13.68 5.79
CA ARG A 172 10.79 13.93 6.72
C ARG A 172 11.96 12.97 6.50
N ALA A 173 11.67 11.70 6.22
CA ALA A 173 12.70 10.70 5.96
C ALA A 173 13.56 11.07 4.74
N MET A 174 12.94 11.52 3.64
CA MET A 174 13.66 11.99 2.44
C MET A 174 14.54 13.21 2.73
N VAL A 175 14.04 14.17 3.51
CA VAL A 175 14.84 15.33 3.95
C VAL A 175 16.02 14.88 4.84
N THR A 176 15.82 13.89 5.70
CA THR A 176 16.88 13.30 6.54
C THR A 176 17.95 12.59 5.70
N PHE A 177 17.59 12.03 4.55
CA PHE A 177 18.57 11.54 3.55
C PHE A 177 19.32 12.66 2.82
N GLY A 178 19.14 13.93 3.20
CA GLY A 178 19.85 15.07 2.62
C GLY A 178 19.26 15.57 1.30
N VAL A 179 18.04 15.15 0.97
CA VAL A 179 17.33 15.70 -0.19
C VAL A 179 16.92 17.13 0.14
N HIS A 180 17.28 18.07 -0.76
CA HIS A 180 16.89 19.47 -0.58
C HIS A 180 15.36 19.62 -0.66
N PRO A 181 14.71 20.25 0.32
CA PRO A 181 13.24 20.31 0.41
C PRO A 181 12.57 20.87 -0.84
N GLN A 182 13.12 21.90 -1.46
CA GLN A 182 12.58 22.50 -2.67
C GLN A 182 12.60 21.52 -3.85
N ASN A 183 13.76 20.87 -4.12
CA ASN A 183 13.88 19.89 -5.20
C ASN A 183 12.95 18.69 -4.98
N PHE A 184 12.76 18.31 -3.71
CA PHE A 184 11.86 17.23 -3.35
C PHE A 184 10.39 17.64 -3.58
N ALA A 185 10.00 18.84 -3.14
CA ALA A 185 8.66 19.37 -3.34
C ALA A 185 8.27 19.46 -4.83
N GLU A 186 9.21 19.84 -5.69
CA GLU A 186 9.02 19.91 -7.14
C GLU A 186 8.82 18.52 -7.76
N SER A 187 9.58 17.52 -7.29
CA SER A 187 9.53 16.17 -7.83
C SER A 187 8.33 15.37 -7.37
N LEU A 188 7.86 15.58 -6.13
CA LEU A 188 6.89 14.70 -5.49
C LEU A 188 5.49 14.85 -6.06
N ILE A 189 4.89 13.75 -6.50
CA ILE A 189 3.54 13.70 -7.08
C ILE A 189 2.54 12.98 -6.20
N GLY A 190 2.99 12.11 -5.30
CA GLY A 190 2.15 11.40 -4.36
C GLY A 190 2.95 10.49 -3.44
N ILE A 191 2.35 10.15 -2.31
CA ILE A 191 2.85 9.14 -1.38
C ILE A 191 1.71 8.18 -1.07
N ILE A 192 2.01 6.88 -1.15
CA ILE A 192 1.09 5.82 -0.72
C ILE A 192 1.74 5.13 0.47
N SER A 193 1.11 5.18 1.62
CA SER A 193 1.47 4.33 2.74
C SER A 193 0.47 3.20 2.87
N GLN A 194 0.90 1.98 3.19
CA GLN A 194 0.00 0.84 3.12
C GLN A 194 0.22 -0.19 4.22
N ARG A 195 -0.87 -0.88 4.56
CA ARG A 195 -0.91 -2.02 5.46
C ARG A 195 -1.71 -3.15 4.80
N LEU A 196 -1.46 -4.37 5.24
CA LEU A 196 -2.29 -5.53 4.88
C LEU A 196 -3.08 -5.98 6.09
N VAL A 197 -4.38 -6.15 5.91
CA VAL A 197 -5.29 -6.76 6.87
C VAL A 197 -5.86 -8.06 6.28
N ARG A 198 -6.15 -9.04 7.11
CA ARG A 198 -6.77 -10.28 6.64
C ARG A 198 -8.21 -10.02 6.24
N LYS A 199 -8.62 -10.51 5.07
CA LYS A 199 -9.98 -10.43 4.58
C LYS A 199 -10.81 -11.52 5.22
N LEU A 200 -11.98 -11.17 5.75
CA LEU A 200 -12.95 -12.14 6.25
C LEU A 200 -13.41 -13.09 5.13
N CYS A 201 -13.53 -14.34 5.46
CA CYS A 201 -14.17 -15.31 4.56
C CYS A 201 -15.65 -14.95 4.37
N GLN A 202 -16.01 -14.57 3.17
CA GLN A 202 -17.38 -14.13 2.86
C GLN A 202 -18.42 -15.21 3.06
N ARG A 203 -18.00 -16.51 2.98
CA ARG A 203 -18.90 -17.65 3.15
C ARG A 203 -19.30 -17.91 4.60
N CYS A 204 -18.39 -17.66 5.56
CA CYS A 204 -18.63 -18.03 6.95
C CYS A 204 -18.54 -16.87 7.94
N ARG A 205 -18.34 -15.63 7.47
CA ARG A 205 -18.40 -14.47 8.36
C ARG A 205 -19.77 -14.39 9.03
N GLN A 206 -19.78 -14.06 10.31
CA GLN A 206 -21.01 -13.95 11.09
C GLN A 206 -21.23 -12.48 11.44
N ARG A 207 -22.46 -12.01 11.25
CA ARG A 207 -22.86 -10.69 11.70
C ARG A 207 -22.96 -10.70 13.22
N ILE A 208 -22.42 -9.68 13.85
CA ILE A 208 -22.56 -9.43 15.28
C ILE A 208 -23.28 -8.12 15.50
N ASP A 209 -24.31 -8.17 16.35
CA ASP A 209 -24.99 -6.99 16.86
C ASP A 209 -24.39 -6.74 18.25
N LEU A 210 -23.52 -5.72 18.36
CA LEU A 210 -22.95 -5.35 19.65
C LEU A 210 -24.00 -4.60 20.49
N PRO A 211 -24.11 -4.89 21.79
CA PRO A 211 -24.92 -4.08 22.69
C PRO A 211 -24.46 -2.62 22.67
N GLU A 212 -25.39 -1.66 22.75
CA GLU A 212 -25.06 -0.22 22.73
C GLU A 212 -24.05 0.21 23.80
N ASN A 213 -23.95 -0.56 24.91
CA ASN A 213 -23.06 -0.32 26.06
C ASN A 213 -21.85 -1.26 26.08
N ASP A 214 -21.43 -1.83 24.96
CA ASP A 214 -20.23 -2.66 24.90
C ASP A 214 -18.97 -1.79 25.05
N ALA A 215 -18.10 -2.14 26.02
CA ALA A 215 -16.85 -1.40 26.28
C ALA A 215 -15.96 -1.30 25.04
N PHE A 216 -16.00 -2.29 24.16
CA PHE A 216 -15.30 -2.26 22.87
C PHE A 216 -15.88 -1.19 21.94
N LEU A 217 -17.20 -0.95 21.94
CA LEU A 217 -17.81 0.15 21.18
C LEU A 217 -17.38 1.51 21.71
N ASP A 218 -17.18 1.67 23.02
CA ASP A 218 -16.72 2.93 23.60
C ASP A 218 -15.31 3.29 23.10
N ASP A 219 -14.42 2.30 22.98
CA ASP A 219 -13.08 2.50 22.42
C ASP A 219 -13.08 2.87 20.93
N VAL A 220 -14.05 2.34 20.18
CA VAL A 220 -14.10 2.52 18.71
C VAL A 220 -15.14 3.54 18.26
N ARG A 221 -16.08 3.93 19.12
CA ARG A 221 -17.11 4.94 18.83
C ARG A 221 -16.51 6.26 18.30
N PRO A 222 -15.37 6.77 18.82
CA PRO A 222 -14.70 7.93 18.24
C PRO A 222 -14.21 7.73 16.80
N LEU A 223 -14.13 6.47 16.34
CA LEU A 223 -13.69 6.10 15.01
C LEU A 223 -14.85 5.95 14.01
N LEU A 224 -16.10 5.98 14.47
CA LEU A 224 -17.30 5.74 13.66
C LEU A 224 -18.12 7.01 13.47
N PRO A 225 -18.94 7.12 12.39
CA PRO A 225 -19.92 8.19 12.26
C PRO A 225 -20.90 8.23 13.44
N HIS A 226 -21.33 9.40 13.86
CA HIS A 226 -22.17 9.60 15.06
C HIS A 226 -23.51 8.86 15.04
N ASP A 227 -24.10 8.71 13.86
CA ASP A 227 -25.43 8.11 13.65
C ASP A 227 -25.35 6.73 12.97
N TRP A 228 -24.15 6.16 12.90
CA TRP A 228 -23.97 4.84 12.32
C TRP A 228 -24.04 3.75 13.40
N THR A 229 -25.00 2.86 13.24
CA THR A 229 -25.02 1.59 13.99
C THR A 229 -24.17 0.60 13.21
N PRO A 230 -22.97 0.27 13.69
CA PRO A 230 -22.07 -0.57 12.94
C PRO A 230 -22.62 -1.99 12.81
N VAL A 231 -22.76 -2.44 11.57
CA VAL A 231 -22.88 -3.87 11.30
C VAL A 231 -21.48 -4.43 11.28
N LEU A 232 -21.09 -5.10 12.34
CA LEU A 232 -19.80 -5.73 12.46
C LEU A 232 -19.88 -7.21 12.11
N TYR A 233 -18.73 -7.76 11.74
CA TYR A 233 -18.62 -9.16 11.40
C TYR A 233 -17.46 -9.81 12.14
N GLU A 234 -17.67 -11.06 12.55
CA GLU A 234 -16.65 -11.93 13.11
C GLU A 234 -16.28 -13.07 12.17
N PRO A 235 -15.06 -13.62 12.32
CA PRO A 235 -14.64 -14.78 11.55
C PRO A 235 -15.42 -16.03 12.00
N GLY A 236 -16.10 -16.68 11.06
CA GLY A 236 -16.67 -18.01 11.27
C GLY A 236 -15.68 -19.11 10.95
N ARG A 237 -16.19 -20.33 10.70
CA ARG A 237 -15.38 -21.48 10.30
C ARG A 237 -16.05 -22.22 9.15
N CYS A 238 -15.31 -22.52 8.08
CA CYS A 238 -15.76 -23.36 6.98
C CYS A 238 -14.56 -23.98 6.25
N GLU A 239 -14.84 -24.96 5.41
CA GLU A 239 -13.81 -25.66 4.63
C GLU A 239 -13.07 -24.73 3.66
N GLU A 240 -13.75 -23.74 3.04
CA GLU A 240 -13.17 -22.81 2.08
C GLU A 240 -12.03 -21.97 2.67
N CYS A 241 -12.17 -21.56 3.93
CA CYS A 241 -11.11 -20.83 4.64
C CYS A 241 -10.25 -21.73 5.53
N HIS A 242 -10.34 -23.05 5.37
CA HIS A 242 -9.65 -24.04 6.21
C HIS A 242 -9.88 -23.82 7.72
N ASN A 243 -11.11 -23.45 8.08
CA ASN A 243 -11.53 -23.15 9.46
C ASN A 243 -10.81 -21.96 10.14
N VAL A 244 -10.15 -21.09 9.36
CA VAL A 244 -9.43 -19.92 9.89
C VAL A 244 -10.34 -18.69 10.00
N GLY A 245 -11.43 -18.62 9.22
CA GLY A 245 -12.36 -17.49 9.15
C GLY A 245 -11.86 -16.31 8.29
N PHE A 246 -10.63 -16.39 7.80
CA PHE A 246 -10.00 -15.38 6.94
C PHE A 246 -9.51 -16.02 5.64
N THR A 247 -9.40 -15.19 4.60
CA THR A 247 -8.85 -15.56 3.28
C THR A 247 -7.58 -14.76 2.99
N LYS A 248 -7.33 -14.42 1.72
CA LYS A 248 -6.20 -13.59 1.30
C LYS A 248 -6.20 -12.22 2.01
N PRO A 249 -5.03 -11.60 2.24
CA PRO A 249 -4.96 -10.23 2.74
C PRO A 249 -5.48 -9.22 1.72
N ILE A 250 -6.03 -8.10 2.23
CA ILE A 250 -6.40 -6.93 1.44
C ILE A 250 -5.59 -5.71 1.88
N CYS A 251 -5.35 -4.79 0.94
CA CYS A 251 -4.62 -3.56 1.20
C CYS A 251 -5.53 -2.52 1.88
N VAL A 252 -5.02 -1.91 2.93
CA VAL A 252 -5.53 -0.67 3.50
C VAL A 252 -4.52 0.42 3.16
N PRO A 253 -4.79 1.30 2.20
CA PRO A 253 -3.89 2.36 1.81
C PRO A 253 -4.18 3.66 2.56
N GLU A 254 -3.13 4.46 2.73
CA GLU A 254 -3.18 5.89 2.94
C GLU A 254 -2.61 6.54 1.68
N ILE A 255 -3.36 7.39 1.02
CA ILE A 255 -2.96 7.98 -0.27
C ILE A 255 -2.95 9.50 -0.15
N LEU A 256 -1.77 10.08 -0.25
CA LEU A 256 -1.53 11.51 -0.21
C LEU A 256 -1.17 12.02 -1.60
N PRO A 257 -2.10 12.63 -2.35
CA PRO A 257 -1.77 13.35 -3.57
C PRO A 257 -1.06 14.67 -3.21
N PHE A 258 -0.14 15.10 -4.06
CA PHE A 258 0.58 16.36 -3.84
C PHE A 258 0.01 17.47 -4.72
N ASP A 259 -0.54 18.47 -4.05
CA ASP A 259 -1.02 19.73 -4.63
C ASP A 259 0.02 20.87 -4.50
N THR A 260 -0.33 22.05 -4.94
CA THR A 260 0.55 23.22 -4.92
C THR A 260 0.82 23.71 -3.49
N GLU A 261 -0.17 23.62 -2.59
CA GLU A 261 -0.02 24.07 -1.21
C GLU A 261 0.93 23.17 -0.43
N LEU A 262 0.74 21.83 -0.49
CA LEU A 262 1.64 20.88 0.13
C LEU A 262 3.09 21.01 -0.39
N ARG A 263 3.25 21.24 -1.71
CA ARG A 263 4.58 21.48 -2.30
C ARG A 263 5.24 22.71 -1.67
N ARG A 264 4.50 23.82 -1.56
CA ARG A 264 5.00 25.03 -0.92
C ARG A 264 5.41 24.79 0.52
N MET A 265 4.58 24.10 1.30
CA MET A 265 4.84 23.80 2.71
C MET A 265 6.06 22.89 2.90
N VAL A 266 6.27 21.91 2.01
CA VAL A 266 7.46 21.05 2.02
C VAL A 266 8.70 21.87 1.65
N ALA A 267 8.64 22.71 0.63
CA ALA A 267 9.75 23.59 0.23
C ALA A 267 10.15 24.55 1.36
N ASP A 268 9.18 25.07 2.11
CA ASP A 268 9.36 25.96 3.26
C ASP A 268 9.76 25.23 4.55
N CYS A 269 9.96 23.89 4.51
CA CYS A 269 10.31 23.07 5.68
C CYS A 269 9.30 23.20 6.84
N ARG A 270 8.00 23.31 6.55
CA ARG A 270 6.98 23.47 7.59
C ARG A 270 6.96 22.25 8.52
N PRO A 271 6.59 22.44 9.81
CA PRO A 271 6.47 21.35 10.77
C PRO A 271 5.55 20.21 10.29
N LEU A 272 5.86 18.96 10.66
CA LEU A 272 5.07 17.79 10.24
C LEU A 272 3.59 17.90 10.63
N VAL A 273 3.26 18.49 11.77
CA VAL A 273 1.87 18.70 12.22
C VAL A 273 1.10 19.61 11.27
N GLU A 274 1.75 20.64 10.72
CA GLU A 274 1.13 21.53 9.75
C GLU A 274 0.95 20.83 8.39
N LEU A 275 1.98 20.05 7.97
CA LEU A 275 1.90 19.24 6.75
C LEU A 275 0.80 18.19 6.84
N ASP A 276 0.65 17.54 7.99
CA ASP A 276 -0.38 16.55 8.24
C ASP A 276 -1.79 17.16 8.15
N ARG A 277 -2.00 18.30 8.81
CA ARG A 277 -3.27 19.02 8.71
C ARG A 277 -3.60 19.46 7.26
N ALA A 278 -2.61 19.96 6.52
CA ALA A 278 -2.79 20.33 5.12
C ALA A 278 -3.05 19.11 4.23
N ALA A 279 -2.42 17.97 4.52
CA ALA A 279 -2.64 16.71 3.80
C ALA A 279 -4.10 16.26 3.86
N HIS A 280 -4.74 16.37 5.01
CA HIS A 280 -6.17 16.09 5.16
C HIS A 280 -7.03 17.00 4.27
N GLY A 281 -6.74 18.30 4.23
CA GLY A 281 -7.46 19.26 3.36
C GLY A 281 -7.21 19.07 1.86
N SER A 282 -6.12 18.40 1.44
CA SER A 282 -5.78 18.18 0.02
C SER A 282 -6.44 16.95 -0.63
N GLY A 283 -7.39 16.32 0.06
CA GLY A 283 -8.11 15.16 -0.45
C GLY A 283 -7.40 13.82 -0.21
N MET A 284 -6.48 13.75 0.74
CA MET A 284 -5.85 12.53 1.21
C MET A 284 -6.90 11.47 1.59
N VAL A 285 -6.64 10.23 1.23
CA VAL A 285 -7.31 9.08 1.84
C VAL A 285 -6.46 8.62 3.01
N THR A 286 -7.01 8.66 4.21
CA THR A 286 -6.31 8.27 5.43
C THR A 286 -6.44 6.78 5.71
N PHE A 287 -5.54 6.22 6.53
CA PHE A 287 -5.68 4.85 7.02
C PHE A 287 -7.01 4.61 7.71
N ARG A 288 -7.50 5.59 8.47
CA ARG A 288 -8.80 5.52 9.14
C ARG A 288 -9.93 5.36 8.13
N GLN A 289 -10.02 6.24 7.13
CA GLN A 289 -11.06 6.17 6.09
C GLN A 289 -11.02 4.83 5.36
N ALA A 290 -9.84 4.42 4.91
CA ALA A 290 -9.65 3.16 4.19
C ALA A 290 -10.01 1.94 5.05
N ALA A 291 -9.57 1.91 6.32
CA ALA A 291 -9.83 0.81 7.23
C ALA A 291 -11.31 0.70 7.63
N MET A 292 -11.92 1.83 8.05
CA MET A 292 -13.32 1.84 8.47
C MET A 292 -14.28 1.50 7.33
N THR A 293 -13.97 1.94 6.10
CA THR A 293 -14.74 1.52 4.92
C THR A 293 -14.70 -0.01 4.75
N ARG A 294 -13.54 -0.64 4.92
CA ARG A 294 -13.43 -2.11 4.81
C ARG A 294 -14.14 -2.85 5.94
N VAL A 295 -14.12 -2.31 7.15
CA VAL A 295 -14.90 -2.84 8.29
C VAL A 295 -16.40 -2.72 8.01
N ALA A 296 -16.87 -1.55 7.56
CA ALA A 296 -18.26 -1.29 7.24
C ALA A 296 -18.80 -2.19 6.11
N LEU A 297 -17.96 -2.52 5.14
CA LEU A 297 -18.28 -3.47 4.06
C LEU A 297 -18.18 -4.95 4.50
N GLY A 298 -17.85 -5.23 5.77
CA GLY A 298 -17.62 -6.58 6.27
C GLY A 298 -16.49 -7.32 5.56
N GLN A 299 -15.50 -6.59 5.06
CA GLN A 299 -14.32 -7.18 4.42
C GLN A 299 -13.26 -7.61 5.42
N THR A 300 -13.21 -6.97 6.59
CA THR A 300 -12.29 -7.28 7.68
C THR A 300 -12.94 -6.98 9.02
N THR A 301 -12.27 -7.32 10.12
CA THR A 301 -12.73 -7.00 11.47
C THR A 301 -12.01 -5.75 11.99
N LEU A 302 -12.65 -5.09 12.96
CA LEU A 302 -12.03 -3.96 13.62
C LEU A 302 -10.78 -4.38 14.43
N GLN A 303 -10.83 -5.56 15.07
CA GLN A 303 -9.67 -6.12 15.78
C GLN A 303 -8.49 -6.33 14.85
N GLU A 304 -8.73 -6.80 13.61
CA GLU A 304 -7.67 -6.97 12.63
C GLU A 304 -7.07 -5.63 12.19
N VAL A 305 -7.90 -4.59 12.02
CA VAL A 305 -7.43 -3.23 11.75
C VAL A 305 -6.55 -2.71 12.89
N MET A 306 -7.02 -2.78 14.12
CA MET A 306 -6.28 -2.30 15.31
C MET A 306 -4.96 -3.05 15.54
N ARG A 307 -4.86 -4.30 15.10
CA ARG A 307 -3.62 -5.08 15.16
C ARG A 307 -2.54 -4.54 14.22
N VAL A 308 -2.92 -3.88 13.13
CA VAL A 308 -2.03 -3.53 12.01
C VAL A 308 -1.84 -2.03 11.85
N VAL A 309 -2.88 -1.24 12.09
CA VAL A 309 -2.84 0.22 12.00
C VAL A 309 -2.67 0.77 13.42
N PRO A 310 -1.64 1.59 13.68
CA PRO A 310 -1.47 2.22 14.99
C PRO A 310 -2.71 3.02 15.39
N PHE A 311 -3.09 2.95 16.65
CA PHE A 311 -4.29 3.61 17.15
C PHE A 311 -4.25 5.13 16.98
N ASP A 312 -3.07 5.74 17.12
CA ASP A 312 -2.87 7.18 16.92
C ASP A 312 -3.17 7.57 15.46
N ASP A 313 -2.76 6.76 14.49
CA ASP A 313 -3.06 6.97 13.06
C ASP A 313 -4.57 6.80 12.75
N LEU A 314 -5.35 6.21 13.67
CA LEU A 314 -6.81 6.07 13.57
C LEU A 314 -7.56 7.22 14.29
N ARG A 315 -6.92 7.98 15.18
CA ARG A 315 -7.57 9.01 16.00
C ARG A 315 -7.58 10.43 15.39
N GLU A 316 -6.69 10.74 14.46
CA GLU A 316 -6.27 12.10 14.11
C GLU A 316 -7.19 12.90 13.17
N LEU A 317 -8.49 12.63 13.11
CA LEU A 317 -9.37 13.45 12.27
C LEU A 317 -10.44 14.20 13.08
N GLU A 318 -10.60 15.49 12.80
CA GLU A 318 -11.84 16.22 13.11
C GLU A 318 -12.99 15.50 12.41
N ARG A 319 -14.07 15.26 13.16
CA ARG A 319 -15.11 14.27 12.86
C ARG A 319 -15.89 14.48 11.55
N GLU A 320 -15.87 15.67 10.96
CA GLU A 320 -16.78 16.03 9.84
C GLU A 320 -16.26 15.62 8.45
N GLU A 321 -14.95 15.53 8.24
CA GLU A 321 -14.37 15.39 6.89
C GLU A 321 -14.41 13.95 6.32
N TRP A 322 -14.58 12.93 7.14
CA TRP A 322 -14.52 11.53 6.69
C TRP A 322 -15.88 10.81 6.65
N GLU A 323 -16.92 11.36 7.30
CA GLU A 323 -18.23 10.72 7.38
C GLU A 323 -18.90 10.59 6.01
N GLU A 324 -18.85 11.61 5.18
CA GLU A 324 -19.51 11.60 3.87
C GLU A 324 -18.89 10.61 2.87
N PRO A 325 -17.55 10.51 2.73
CA PRO A 325 -16.94 9.45 1.94
C PRO A 325 -17.29 8.03 2.40
N LEU A 326 -17.34 7.79 3.71
CA LEU A 326 -17.73 6.49 4.26
C LEU A 326 -19.21 6.20 3.96
N ARG A 327 -20.10 7.17 4.18
CA ARG A 327 -21.54 7.05 3.86
C ARG A 327 -21.76 6.80 2.37
N SER A 328 -21.01 7.46 1.50
CA SER A 328 -21.07 7.25 0.05
C SER A 328 -20.65 5.84 -0.33
N ALA A 329 -19.57 5.33 0.26
CA ALA A 329 -19.10 3.95 0.03
C ALA A 329 -20.12 2.91 0.49
N ILE A 330 -20.74 3.12 1.66
CA ILE A 330 -21.79 2.23 2.19
C ILE A 330 -23.05 2.27 1.31
N ARG A 331 -23.48 3.45 0.86
CA ARG A 331 -24.65 3.58 -0.05
C ARG A 331 -24.40 2.90 -1.38
N SER A 332 -23.24 3.06 -1.98
CA SER A 332 -22.90 2.40 -3.26
C SER A 332 -22.86 0.87 -3.13
N ALA A 333 -22.37 0.35 -2.02
CA ALA A 333 -22.34 -1.09 -1.75
C ALA A 333 -23.76 -1.68 -1.56
N SER A 334 -24.64 -0.96 -0.85
CA SER A 334 -26.03 -1.41 -0.63
C SER A 334 -26.89 -1.42 -1.90
N HIS A 335 -26.51 -0.65 -2.93
CA HIS A 335 -27.21 -0.68 -4.23
C HIS A 335 -26.70 -1.78 -5.16
N SER A 336 -25.48 -2.29 -4.96
CA SER A 336 -24.93 -3.40 -5.75
C SER A 336 -25.47 -4.77 -5.30
N ASP A 337 -25.89 -4.92 -4.04
CA ASP A 337 -26.48 -6.15 -3.53
C ASP A 337 -27.97 -6.34 -3.91
N GLY A 338 -28.61 -5.31 -4.50
CA GLY A 338 -30.02 -5.33 -4.88
C GLY A 338 -30.39 -6.13 -6.15
N ASN A 339 -29.41 -6.71 -6.87
CA ASN A 339 -29.63 -7.46 -8.11
C ASN A 339 -29.21 -8.95 -8.05
N GLY A 340 -29.11 -9.53 -6.88
CA GLY A 340 -28.81 -10.96 -6.71
C GLY A 340 -29.83 -11.62 -5.78
N GLN A 341 -30.72 -12.40 -6.33
CA GLN A 341 -31.79 -13.25 -5.79
C GLN A 341 -31.76 -13.58 -4.28
N PRO A 342 -32.94 -13.66 -3.64
CA PRO A 342 -33.05 -14.07 -2.24
C PRO A 342 -32.69 -15.55 -2.12
N THR A 343 -31.59 -15.89 -1.49
CA THR A 343 -31.34 -17.24 -1.03
C THR A 343 -32.23 -17.47 0.21
N ALA A 344 -33.20 -18.34 0.02
CA ALA A 344 -34.13 -18.83 1.00
C ALA A 344 -33.44 -19.29 2.30
N ALA A 345 -34.12 -19.00 3.38
CA ALA A 345 -33.93 -19.64 4.68
C ALA A 345 -33.93 -21.17 4.56
N LEU A 346 -32.96 -21.81 5.16
CA LEU A 346 -33.07 -23.03 5.96
C LEU A 346 -31.77 -23.20 6.75
#